data_5eadb17639ba7614aff8a8c6c79cf7a3
#
_entry.id   5eadb17639ba7614aff8a8c6c79cf7a3
#
_cell.length_a   1.000
_cell.length_b   1.000
_cell.length_c   1.000
_cell.angle_alpha   90.00
_cell.angle_beta   90.00
_cell.angle_gamma   90.00
#
_symmetry.space_group_name_H-M   'P 1'
#
loop_
_entity.id
_entity.type
_entity.pdbx_description
1 polymer ?
#
loop_
_entity_poly.entity_id
_entity_poly.type
_entity_poly.pdbx_seq_one_letter_code
_entity_poly.pdbx_strand_id
1 'polypeptide(L)'
;MVAARILVTGGAGFLGSHLIDRLLGEGHEVLCVDNLFTGTKHLHSNSRFEFLRHDVTFPLYVEVDEIYNLACPASPIQYQHDPVQTTKTSVHGAINMLGLPKRLKCRILQASTSEVYGDPAVHPKTEDYWGHANPIGPRPCYDEGKRCAETLFFDYHRQGGLEIKVARIFNTYGPACTGPMVEWSPISLFRRSAENRSRFTVTAIKRVRFVT
;
A
#
# COMPACT_ATOMS: atom_id res chain seq x y z
N MET A 1 -6.44 18.02 17.27
CA MET A 1 -6.34 17.95 15.79
C MET A 1 -7.75 18.03 15.25
N VAL A 2 -7.95 18.68 14.10
CA VAL A 2 -9.28 18.69 13.44
C VAL A 2 -9.52 17.30 12.88
N ALA A 3 -10.71 16.73 13.11
CA ALA A 3 -11.11 15.46 12.53
C ALA A 3 -11.14 15.60 10.99
N ALA A 4 -10.51 14.69 10.28
CA ALA A 4 -10.50 14.65 8.82
C ALA A 4 -11.19 13.38 8.34
N ARG A 5 -11.78 13.42 7.13
CA ARG A 5 -12.29 12.21 6.46
C ARG A 5 -11.23 11.65 5.54
N ILE A 6 -10.77 10.43 5.84
CA ILE A 6 -9.59 9.81 5.23
C ILE A 6 -10.00 8.57 4.42
N LEU A 7 -9.59 8.54 3.14
CA LEU A 7 -9.75 7.37 2.29
C LEU A 7 -8.55 6.44 2.45
N VAL A 8 -8.81 5.17 2.76
CA VAL A 8 -7.79 4.10 2.76
C VAL A 8 -8.20 3.03 1.76
N THR A 9 -7.52 2.96 0.61
CA THR A 9 -7.71 1.87 -0.33
C THR A 9 -6.83 0.67 0.06
N GLY A 10 -7.32 -0.55 -0.15
CA GLY A 10 -6.66 -1.75 0.37
C GLY A 10 -6.72 -1.85 1.89
N GLY A 11 -7.74 -1.20 2.50
CA GLY A 11 -7.89 -1.10 3.95
C GLY A 11 -8.22 -2.42 4.64
N ALA A 12 -8.77 -3.40 3.93
CA ALA A 12 -9.02 -4.74 4.45
C ALA A 12 -7.77 -5.64 4.43
N GLY A 13 -6.64 -5.14 3.91
CA GLY A 13 -5.36 -5.82 3.92
C GLY A 13 -4.57 -5.60 5.22
N PHE A 14 -3.38 -6.25 5.30
CA PHE A 14 -2.53 -6.22 6.49
C PHE A 14 -2.17 -4.79 6.94
N LEU A 15 -1.50 -4.02 6.10
CA LEU A 15 -1.09 -2.66 6.47
C LEU A 15 -2.27 -1.70 6.61
N GLY A 16 -3.28 -1.87 5.73
CA GLY A 16 -4.47 -1.04 5.74
C GLY A 16 -5.26 -1.14 7.03
N SER A 17 -5.45 -2.35 7.58
CA SER A 17 -6.18 -2.55 8.83
C SER A 17 -5.50 -1.85 10.02
N HIS A 18 -4.18 -1.97 10.15
CA HIS A 18 -3.42 -1.29 11.20
C HIS A 18 -3.46 0.24 11.07
N LEU A 19 -3.41 0.75 9.83
CA LEU A 19 -3.54 2.18 9.58
C LEU A 19 -4.93 2.68 9.97
N ILE A 20 -5.98 1.95 9.62
CA ILE A 20 -7.37 2.28 9.99
C ILE A 20 -7.54 2.32 11.51
N ASP A 21 -7.05 1.31 12.24
CA ASP A 21 -7.09 1.29 13.71
C ASP A 21 -6.46 2.55 14.30
N ARG A 22 -5.31 2.94 13.79
CA ARG A 22 -4.61 4.13 14.23
C ARG A 22 -5.39 5.42 13.94
N LEU A 23 -5.88 5.59 12.71
CA LEU A 23 -6.62 6.79 12.29
C LEU A 23 -7.92 6.97 13.08
N LEU A 24 -8.65 5.87 13.33
CA LEU A 24 -9.84 5.87 14.18
C LEU A 24 -9.50 6.22 15.63
N GLY A 25 -8.36 5.72 16.14
CA GLY A 25 -7.84 6.04 17.48
C GLY A 25 -7.43 7.53 17.61
N GLU A 26 -6.96 8.16 16.53
CA GLU A 26 -6.63 9.58 16.45
C GLU A 26 -7.88 10.48 16.25
N GLY A 27 -9.07 9.87 16.08
CA GLY A 27 -10.36 10.60 16.01
C GLY A 27 -10.81 10.96 14.60
N HIS A 28 -10.16 10.45 13.56
CA HIS A 28 -10.54 10.68 12.18
C HIS A 28 -11.74 9.84 11.74
N GLU A 29 -12.42 10.28 10.67
CA GLU A 29 -13.38 9.47 9.94
C GLU A 29 -12.64 8.68 8.85
N VAL A 30 -12.92 7.39 8.71
CA VAL A 30 -12.21 6.53 7.77
C VAL A 30 -13.18 5.87 6.79
N LEU A 31 -12.98 6.15 5.50
CA LEU A 31 -13.58 5.40 4.40
C LEU A 31 -12.60 4.32 3.93
N CYS A 32 -12.88 3.08 4.25
CA CYS A 32 -12.13 1.91 3.79
C CYS A 32 -12.67 1.43 2.45
N VAL A 33 -11.84 1.40 1.43
CA VAL A 33 -12.19 0.89 0.09
C VAL A 33 -11.35 -0.35 -0.22
N ASP A 34 -12.01 -1.47 -0.48
CA ASP A 34 -11.37 -2.75 -0.78
C ASP A 34 -12.28 -3.64 -1.62
N ASN A 35 -11.72 -4.43 -2.55
CA ASN A 35 -12.49 -5.41 -3.32
C ASN A 35 -12.56 -6.79 -2.65
N LEU A 36 -11.81 -6.98 -1.55
CA LEU A 36 -11.66 -8.21 -0.78
C LEU A 36 -11.02 -9.37 -1.58
N PHE A 37 -10.21 -9.05 -2.58
CA PHE A 37 -9.49 -10.07 -3.36
C PHE A 37 -8.45 -10.81 -2.51
N THR A 38 -7.71 -10.07 -1.67
CA THR A 38 -6.70 -10.64 -0.76
C THR A 38 -6.96 -10.30 0.70
N GLY A 39 -7.78 -9.28 0.94
CA GLY A 39 -8.13 -8.80 2.27
C GLY A 39 -9.26 -9.59 2.92
N THR A 40 -9.35 -9.48 4.23
CA THR A 40 -10.46 -10.02 5.02
C THR A 40 -11.33 -8.88 5.51
N LYS A 41 -12.65 -9.09 5.49
CA LYS A 41 -13.59 -8.08 5.97
C LYS A 41 -13.49 -7.94 7.48
N HIS A 42 -12.71 -6.97 7.95
CA HIS A 42 -12.75 -6.52 9.34
C HIS A 42 -13.83 -5.45 9.47
N LEU A 43 -14.91 -5.78 10.20
CA LEU A 43 -15.95 -4.81 10.52
C LEU A 43 -15.55 -4.09 11.81
N HIS A 44 -15.20 -2.83 11.69
CA HIS A 44 -15.08 -1.97 12.86
C HIS A 44 -16.49 -1.54 13.30
N SER A 45 -16.83 -1.73 14.56
CA SER A 45 -18.08 -1.23 15.17
C SER A 45 -18.00 0.26 15.55
N ASN A 46 -17.18 1.03 14.86
CA ASN A 46 -16.95 2.45 15.11
C ASN A 46 -17.84 3.29 14.19
N SER A 47 -18.59 4.26 14.73
CA SER A 47 -19.47 5.15 13.96
C SER A 47 -18.73 6.04 12.94
N ARG A 48 -17.41 6.19 13.10
CA ARG A 48 -16.54 6.93 12.18
C ARG A 48 -15.89 6.05 11.11
N PHE A 49 -16.24 4.76 11.03
CA PHE A 49 -15.74 3.82 10.05
C PHE A 49 -16.82 3.48 9.02
N GLU A 50 -16.49 3.66 7.75
CA GLU A 50 -17.31 3.27 6.61
C GLU A 50 -16.54 2.29 5.74
N PHE A 51 -17.18 1.20 5.30
CA PHE A 51 -16.61 0.24 4.37
C PHE A 51 -17.36 0.26 3.04
N LEU A 52 -16.61 0.51 1.96
CA LEU A 52 -17.11 0.46 0.60
C LEU A 52 -16.40 -0.67 -0.17
N ARG A 53 -17.17 -1.67 -0.60
CA ARG A 53 -16.64 -2.71 -1.49
C ARG A 53 -16.54 -2.17 -2.91
N HIS A 54 -15.31 -1.90 -3.37
CA HIS A 54 -15.06 -1.34 -4.70
C HIS A 54 -13.67 -1.76 -5.21
N ASP A 55 -13.55 -1.94 -6.53
CA ASP A 55 -12.27 -2.19 -7.19
C ASP A 55 -11.69 -0.87 -7.70
N VAL A 56 -10.49 -0.52 -7.24
CA VAL A 56 -9.82 0.75 -7.59
C VAL A 56 -9.47 0.89 -9.07
N THR A 57 -9.56 -0.21 -9.85
CA THR A 57 -9.41 -0.15 -11.30
C THR A 57 -10.55 0.59 -12.00
N PHE A 58 -11.65 0.83 -11.29
CA PHE A 58 -12.78 1.65 -11.74
C PHE A 58 -12.77 3.01 -11.05
N PRO A 59 -13.32 4.05 -11.71
CA PRO A 59 -13.43 5.38 -11.12
C PRO A 59 -14.22 5.37 -9.80
N LEU A 60 -13.76 6.17 -8.84
CA LEU A 60 -14.41 6.37 -7.56
C LEU A 60 -14.68 7.87 -7.36
N TYR A 61 -15.89 8.22 -6.89
CA TYR A 61 -16.31 9.59 -6.63
C TYR A 61 -16.71 9.73 -5.17
N VAL A 62 -15.81 10.26 -4.36
CA VAL A 62 -15.99 10.47 -2.91
C VAL A 62 -15.41 11.83 -2.51
N GLU A 63 -15.85 12.36 -1.38
CA GLU A 63 -15.32 13.58 -0.78
C GLU A 63 -14.47 13.21 0.44
N VAL A 64 -13.18 13.53 0.41
CA VAL A 64 -12.21 13.19 1.45
C VAL A 64 -11.11 14.25 1.54
N ASP A 65 -10.47 14.35 2.71
CA ASP A 65 -9.42 15.32 3.00
C ASP A 65 -8.02 14.75 2.76
N GLU A 66 -7.87 13.41 2.80
CA GLU A 66 -6.59 12.73 2.65
C GLU A 66 -6.79 11.32 2.10
N ILE A 67 -5.80 10.83 1.34
CA ILE A 67 -5.86 9.52 0.69
C ILE A 67 -4.61 8.70 1.00
N TYR A 68 -4.80 7.46 1.46
CA TYR A 68 -3.79 6.43 1.54
C TYR A 68 -4.08 5.34 0.51
N ASN A 69 -3.32 5.32 -0.59
CA ASN A 69 -3.48 4.33 -1.66
C ASN A 69 -2.59 3.12 -1.39
N LEU A 70 -3.17 2.09 -0.75
CA LEU A 70 -2.48 0.84 -0.40
C LEU A 70 -2.95 -0.36 -1.23
N ALA A 71 -4.01 -0.20 -2.03
CA ALA A 71 -4.63 -1.29 -2.78
C ALA A 71 -3.67 -1.88 -3.83
N CYS A 72 -3.19 -3.08 -3.57
CA CYS A 72 -2.50 -3.94 -4.54
C CYS A 72 -2.23 -5.31 -3.90
N PRO A 73 -2.37 -6.43 -4.62
CA PRO A 73 -1.81 -7.71 -4.18
C PRO A 73 -0.31 -7.58 -3.98
N ALA A 74 0.21 -7.93 -2.81
CA ALA A 74 1.59 -7.61 -2.43
C ALA A 74 2.45 -8.85 -2.15
N SER A 75 1.87 -10.06 -2.10
CA SER A 75 2.65 -11.31 -1.96
C SER A 75 2.83 -12.00 -3.31
N PRO A 76 3.97 -12.70 -3.53
CA PRO A 76 4.25 -13.42 -4.79
C PRO A 76 3.13 -14.35 -5.23
N ILE A 77 2.56 -15.12 -4.31
CA ILE A 77 1.47 -16.04 -4.59
C ILE A 77 0.23 -15.29 -5.10
N GLN A 78 -0.08 -14.14 -4.49
CA GLN A 78 -1.28 -13.37 -4.82
C GLN A 78 -1.12 -12.60 -6.12
N TYR A 79 -0.01 -11.88 -6.34
CA TYR A 79 0.14 -11.08 -7.55
C TYR A 79 0.45 -11.92 -8.80
N GLN A 80 0.98 -13.15 -8.63
CA GLN A 80 1.18 -14.08 -9.74
C GLN A 80 -0.07 -14.89 -10.08
N HIS A 81 -1.04 -14.98 -9.18
CA HIS A 81 -2.32 -15.65 -9.43
C HIS A 81 -3.10 -14.95 -10.56
N ASP A 82 -3.17 -13.62 -10.54
CA ASP A 82 -3.72 -12.80 -11.63
C ASP A 82 -2.79 -11.61 -11.92
N PRO A 83 -1.76 -11.83 -12.75
CA PRO A 83 -0.75 -10.81 -13.03
C PRO A 83 -1.32 -9.62 -13.82
N VAL A 84 -2.31 -9.85 -14.67
CA VAL A 84 -2.97 -8.78 -15.45
C VAL A 84 -3.76 -7.88 -14.52
N GLN A 85 -4.55 -8.44 -13.61
CA GLN A 85 -5.29 -7.66 -12.63
C GLN A 85 -4.35 -6.92 -11.66
N THR A 86 -3.23 -7.53 -11.27
CA THR A 86 -2.21 -6.87 -10.45
C THR A 86 -1.64 -5.63 -11.13
N THR A 87 -1.28 -5.74 -12.41
CA THR A 87 -0.81 -4.59 -13.21
C THR A 87 -1.90 -3.52 -13.32
N LYS A 88 -3.16 -3.91 -13.65
CA LYS A 88 -4.29 -2.98 -13.70
C LYS A 88 -4.50 -2.26 -12.37
N THR A 89 -4.46 -2.98 -11.25
CA THR A 89 -4.63 -2.40 -9.92
C THR A 89 -3.55 -1.36 -9.62
N SER A 90 -2.30 -1.64 -9.98
CA SER A 90 -1.21 -0.69 -9.77
C SER A 90 -1.32 0.53 -10.67
N VAL A 91 -1.64 0.37 -11.96
CA VAL A 91 -1.62 1.45 -12.95
C VAL A 91 -2.97 2.20 -13.00
N HIS A 92 -4.06 1.49 -13.29
CA HIS A 92 -5.39 2.13 -13.36
C HIS A 92 -5.83 2.61 -11.98
N GLY A 93 -5.54 1.83 -10.92
CA GLY A 93 -5.80 2.26 -9.55
C GLY A 93 -5.07 3.56 -9.20
N ALA A 94 -3.80 3.69 -9.59
CA ALA A 94 -3.06 4.94 -9.40
C ALA A 94 -3.69 6.11 -10.16
N ILE A 95 -4.07 5.92 -11.43
CA ILE A 95 -4.72 6.95 -12.27
C ILE A 95 -6.04 7.40 -11.64
N ASN A 96 -6.89 6.46 -11.24
CA ASN A 96 -8.20 6.76 -10.64
C ASN A 96 -8.04 7.48 -9.30
N MET A 97 -7.10 7.01 -8.46
CA MET A 97 -6.85 7.64 -7.16
C MET A 97 -6.22 9.03 -7.31
N LEU A 98 -5.37 9.29 -8.32
CA LEU A 98 -4.81 10.61 -8.60
C LEU A 98 -5.86 11.61 -9.14
N GLY A 99 -6.93 11.11 -9.71
CA GLY A 99 -8.08 11.93 -10.12
C GLY A 99 -8.77 12.64 -8.94
N LEU A 100 -8.82 11.99 -7.77
CA LEU A 100 -9.44 12.54 -6.56
C LEU A 100 -8.68 13.77 -6.02
N PRO A 101 -7.39 13.73 -5.69
CA PRO A 101 -6.68 14.90 -5.17
C PRO A 101 -6.58 16.03 -6.20
N LYS A 102 -6.58 15.72 -7.51
CA LYS A 102 -6.67 16.75 -8.55
C LYS A 102 -7.98 17.55 -8.43
N ARG A 103 -9.10 16.87 -8.14
CA ARG A 103 -10.42 17.48 -7.96
C ARG A 103 -10.58 18.14 -6.60
N LEU A 104 -10.20 17.43 -5.52
CA LEU A 104 -10.47 17.82 -4.13
C LEU A 104 -9.40 18.73 -3.54
N LYS A 105 -8.24 18.85 -4.19
CA LYS A 105 -7.05 19.56 -3.65
C LYS A 105 -6.55 18.97 -2.32
N CYS A 106 -6.74 17.68 -2.12
CA CYS A 106 -6.27 16.96 -0.95
C CYS A 106 -4.90 16.29 -1.22
N ARG A 107 -4.26 15.82 -0.16
CA ARG A 107 -2.98 15.11 -0.25
C ARG A 107 -3.19 13.60 -0.42
N ILE A 108 -2.21 12.95 -1.06
CA ILE A 108 -2.25 11.51 -1.29
C ILE A 108 -0.91 10.84 -1.00
N LEU A 109 -0.97 9.68 -0.31
CA LEU A 109 0.18 8.80 -0.14
C LEU A 109 0.01 7.55 -0.99
N GLN A 110 1.06 7.20 -1.75
CA GLN A 110 1.18 5.94 -2.50
C GLN A 110 2.04 4.94 -1.75
N ALA A 111 1.51 3.76 -1.49
CA ALA A 111 2.32 2.62 -1.09
C ALA A 111 3.04 2.02 -2.30
N SER A 112 4.33 2.28 -2.38
CA SER A 112 5.26 1.63 -3.29
C SER A 112 6.01 0.51 -2.57
N THR A 113 7.07 -0.01 -3.17
CA THR A 113 7.79 -1.20 -2.68
C THR A 113 9.28 -1.08 -2.91
N SER A 114 10.07 -1.84 -2.15
CA SER A 114 11.49 -2.02 -2.43
C SER A 114 11.77 -2.77 -3.74
N GLU A 115 10.76 -3.44 -4.29
CA GLU A 115 10.89 -4.20 -5.54
C GLU A 115 11.06 -3.29 -6.78
N VAL A 116 10.76 -2.00 -6.66
CA VAL A 116 11.08 -1.00 -7.71
C VAL A 116 12.57 -0.93 -8.04
N TYR A 117 13.42 -1.38 -7.13
CA TYR A 117 14.87 -1.47 -7.35
C TYR A 117 15.29 -2.74 -8.12
N GLY A 118 14.40 -3.72 -8.29
CA GLY A 118 14.72 -4.98 -8.96
C GLY A 118 15.82 -5.78 -8.25
N ASP A 119 16.75 -6.35 -9.04
CA ASP A 119 17.94 -7.03 -8.54
C ASP A 119 19.05 -6.00 -8.27
N PRO A 120 19.31 -5.62 -7.01
CA PRO A 120 20.11 -4.46 -6.72
C PRO A 120 21.61 -4.77 -6.80
N ALA A 121 22.32 -3.99 -7.60
CA ALA A 121 23.79 -3.99 -7.65
C ALA A 121 24.41 -3.13 -6.52
N VAL A 122 23.60 -2.33 -5.80
CA VAL A 122 24.07 -1.39 -4.76
C VAL A 122 23.39 -1.71 -3.42
N HIS A 123 24.21 -1.75 -2.36
CA HIS A 123 23.73 -1.94 -0.99
C HIS A 123 24.51 -1.04 -0.02
N PRO A 124 23.85 -0.26 0.87
CA PRO A 124 22.38 -0.08 1.00
C PRO A 124 21.81 0.70 -0.19
N LYS A 125 20.55 0.38 -0.54
CA LYS A 125 19.83 1.05 -1.62
C LYS A 125 19.55 2.50 -1.23
N THR A 126 19.94 3.44 -2.08
CA THR A 126 19.64 4.87 -1.93
C THR A 126 18.40 5.25 -2.75
N GLU A 127 17.77 6.40 -2.49
CA GLU A 127 16.53 6.79 -3.17
C GLU A 127 16.76 7.17 -4.64
N ASP A 128 17.95 7.67 -4.96
CA ASP A 128 18.40 8.03 -6.30
C ASP A 128 18.85 6.83 -7.14
N TYR A 129 18.94 5.63 -6.53
CA TYR A 129 19.27 4.42 -7.27
C TYR A 129 18.08 3.95 -8.13
N TRP A 130 18.27 3.91 -9.45
CA TRP A 130 17.18 3.57 -10.40
C TRP A 130 16.82 2.09 -10.43
N GLY A 131 17.71 1.23 -9.95
CA GLY A 131 17.50 -0.20 -9.89
C GLY A 131 17.79 -0.95 -11.18
N HIS A 132 17.73 -2.28 -11.08
CA HIS A 132 17.84 -3.22 -12.20
C HIS A 132 16.58 -4.09 -12.22
N ALA A 133 15.46 -3.56 -12.68
CA ALA A 133 14.23 -4.31 -12.82
C ALA A 133 14.20 -5.03 -14.18
N ASN A 134 13.84 -6.31 -14.17
CA ASN A 134 13.61 -7.08 -15.39
C ASN A 134 12.13 -6.89 -15.83
N PRO A 135 11.84 -6.27 -16.98
CA PRO A 135 10.47 -6.01 -17.41
C PRO A 135 9.73 -7.26 -17.90
N ILE A 136 10.42 -8.37 -18.09
CA ILE A 136 9.84 -9.63 -18.60
C ILE A 136 10.12 -10.76 -17.62
N GLY A 137 9.08 -11.39 -17.12
CA GLY A 137 9.20 -12.49 -16.18
C GLY A 137 7.96 -12.69 -15.30
N PRO A 138 8.04 -13.49 -14.24
CA PRO A 138 6.88 -13.77 -13.38
C PRO A 138 6.55 -12.64 -12.37
N ARG A 139 7.48 -11.70 -12.10
CA ARG A 139 7.31 -10.63 -11.11
C ARG A 139 6.98 -9.25 -11.67
N PRO A 140 7.29 -8.89 -12.93
CA PRO A 140 7.09 -7.56 -13.49
C PRO A 140 5.66 -7.01 -13.37
N CYS A 141 4.64 -7.84 -13.33
CA CYS A 141 3.27 -7.40 -13.09
C CYS A 141 3.14 -6.55 -11.81
N TYR A 142 3.94 -6.84 -10.80
CA TYR A 142 4.01 -6.09 -9.57
C TYR A 142 5.09 -4.99 -9.64
N ASP A 143 6.32 -5.36 -9.97
CA ASP A 143 7.49 -4.47 -9.93
C ASP A 143 7.30 -3.28 -10.90
N GLU A 144 7.02 -3.54 -12.18
CA GLU A 144 6.78 -2.50 -13.19
C GLU A 144 5.45 -1.76 -12.96
N GLY A 145 4.43 -2.45 -12.47
CA GLY A 145 3.18 -1.79 -12.08
C GLY A 145 3.41 -0.72 -11.01
N LYS A 146 4.23 -1.00 -9.99
CA LYS A 146 4.58 -0.06 -8.93
C LYS A 146 5.52 1.05 -9.44
N ARG A 147 6.47 0.75 -10.32
CA ARG A 147 7.33 1.75 -10.98
C ARG A 147 6.50 2.73 -11.81
N CYS A 148 5.57 2.23 -12.60
CA CYS A 148 4.63 3.05 -13.38
C CYS A 148 3.78 3.94 -12.47
N ALA A 149 3.27 3.39 -11.34
CA ALA A 149 2.52 4.18 -10.36
C ALA A 149 3.36 5.33 -9.78
N GLU A 150 4.63 5.08 -9.40
CA GLU A 150 5.53 6.16 -8.95
C GLU A 150 5.69 7.24 -10.03
N THR A 151 5.94 6.85 -11.28
CA THR A 151 6.06 7.80 -12.41
C THR A 151 4.81 8.68 -12.52
N LEU A 152 3.61 8.07 -12.50
CA LEU A 152 2.35 8.81 -12.56
C LEU A 152 2.21 9.82 -11.40
N PHE A 153 2.55 9.42 -10.17
CA PHE A 153 2.46 10.29 -9.00
C PHE A 153 3.37 11.52 -9.16
N PHE A 154 4.62 11.34 -9.57
CA PHE A 154 5.56 12.44 -9.81
C PHE A 154 5.16 13.30 -11.01
N ASP A 155 4.59 12.72 -12.07
CA ASP A 155 4.09 13.49 -13.21
C ASP A 155 2.90 14.37 -12.83
N TYR A 156 1.96 13.85 -12.08
CA TYR A 156 0.83 14.65 -11.57
C TYR A 156 1.30 15.77 -10.63
N HIS A 157 2.32 15.50 -9.81
CA HIS A 157 2.95 16.54 -8.97
C HIS A 157 3.59 17.63 -9.84
N ARG A 158 4.44 17.25 -10.82
CA ARG A 158 5.12 18.21 -11.70
C ARG A 158 4.17 19.04 -12.55
N GLN A 159 3.09 18.43 -13.06
CA GLN A 159 2.14 19.11 -13.92
C GLN A 159 1.10 19.95 -13.16
N GLY A 160 0.67 19.50 -12.00
CA GLY A 160 -0.48 20.04 -11.30
C GLY A 160 -0.24 20.48 -9.87
N GLY A 161 1.00 20.35 -9.37
CA GLY A 161 1.35 20.72 -8.00
C GLY A 161 0.64 19.87 -6.93
N LEU A 162 0.20 18.63 -7.29
CA LEU A 162 -0.45 17.74 -6.32
C LEU A 162 0.48 17.47 -5.14
N GLU A 163 -0.07 17.53 -3.93
CA GLU A 163 0.66 17.14 -2.72
C GLU A 163 0.69 15.61 -2.60
N ILE A 164 1.82 15.03 -2.99
CA ILE A 164 2.02 13.59 -2.99
C ILE A 164 3.05 13.15 -1.96
N LYS A 165 2.92 11.90 -1.49
CA LYS A 165 3.98 11.16 -0.81
C LYS A 165 4.08 9.77 -1.40
N VAL A 166 5.30 9.27 -1.60
CA VAL A 166 5.56 7.91 -2.05
C VAL A 166 6.38 7.18 -1.00
N ALA A 167 5.85 6.08 -0.49
CA ALA A 167 6.52 5.26 0.51
C ALA A 167 6.95 3.93 -0.11
N ARG A 168 8.26 3.71 -0.29
CA ARG A 168 8.83 2.42 -0.71
C ARG A 168 8.91 1.50 0.50
N ILE A 169 7.92 0.63 0.64
CA ILE A 169 7.78 -0.28 1.77
C ILE A 169 8.63 -1.51 1.50
N PHE A 170 9.49 -1.85 2.46
CA PHE A 170 10.26 -3.09 2.47
C PHE A 170 9.44 -4.21 3.10
N ASN A 171 9.98 -5.46 3.10
CA ASN A 171 9.29 -6.59 3.69
C ASN A 171 8.86 -6.28 5.14
N THR A 172 7.57 -6.41 5.38
CA THR A 172 6.93 -6.13 6.67
C THR A 172 6.21 -7.39 7.15
N TYR A 173 6.16 -7.56 8.46
CA TYR A 173 5.43 -8.62 9.14
C TYR A 173 4.86 -8.12 10.45
N GLY A 174 3.80 -8.75 10.94
CA GLY A 174 3.16 -8.36 12.19
C GLY A 174 1.85 -9.11 12.43
N PRO A 175 1.14 -8.78 13.51
CA PRO A 175 -0.21 -9.29 13.77
C PRO A 175 -1.13 -9.07 12.57
N ALA A 176 -2.07 -9.98 12.34
CA ALA A 176 -3.01 -9.95 11.21
C ALA A 176 -2.36 -10.06 9.80
N CYS A 177 -1.06 -10.34 9.71
CA CYS A 177 -0.46 -10.74 8.45
C CYS A 177 -0.92 -12.15 8.10
N THR A 178 -1.90 -12.26 7.18
CA THR A 178 -2.44 -13.54 6.71
C THR A 178 -1.68 -13.99 5.47
N GLY A 179 -1.12 -15.16 5.51
CA GLY A 179 -0.45 -15.81 4.40
C GLY A 179 0.76 -16.62 4.87
N PRO A 180 1.13 -17.69 4.18
CA PRO A 180 2.41 -18.30 4.42
C PRO A 180 3.47 -17.26 4.08
N MET A 181 4.26 -16.83 5.05
CA MET A 181 5.52 -16.12 4.81
C MET A 181 6.50 -17.12 4.18
N VAL A 182 6.13 -17.63 3.01
CA VAL A 182 6.95 -18.53 2.23
C VAL A 182 7.94 -17.66 1.50
N GLU A 183 9.19 -17.82 1.86
CA GLU A 183 10.41 -17.58 1.12
C GLU A 183 11.45 -16.59 1.66
N TRP A 184 11.17 -15.70 2.60
CA TRP A 184 12.25 -14.78 3.04
C TRP A 184 12.42 -14.62 4.56
N SER A 185 11.71 -15.43 5.32
CA SER A 185 11.94 -15.51 6.77
C SER A 185 12.54 -16.87 7.09
N PRO A 186 13.73 -16.96 7.70
CA PRO A 186 14.22 -18.23 8.20
C PRO A 186 13.15 -18.81 9.13
N ILE A 187 12.88 -20.10 9.02
CA ILE A 187 11.94 -20.88 9.87
C ILE A 187 12.14 -20.60 11.37
N SER A 188 13.33 -20.14 11.75
CA SER A 188 13.69 -19.71 13.11
C SER A 188 12.93 -18.47 13.61
N LEU A 189 12.48 -17.55 12.75
CA LEU A 189 11.69 -16.40 13.17
C LEU A 189 10.23 -16.78 13.47
N PHE A 190 9.70 -17.76 12.77
CA PHE A 190 8.35 -18.28 13.01
C PHE A 190 8.25 -19.06 14.35
N ARG A 191 9.28 -19.83 14.72
CA ARG A 191 9.34 -20.50 16.02
C ARG A 191 9.42 -19.50 17.18
N ARG A 192 10.22 -18.44 17.06
CA ARG A 192 10.34 -17.43 18.12
C ARG A 192 9.06 -16.60 18.30
N SER A 193 8.27 -16.37 17.24
CA SER A 193 7.01 -15.62 17.36
C SER A 193 5.89 -16.45 17.99
N ALA A 194 5.90 -17.77 17.83
CA ALA A 194 4.90 -18.66 18.45
C ALA A 194 5.09 -18.80 19.97
N GLU A 195 6.33 -18.68 20.46
CA GLU A 195 6.66 -18.78 21.88
C GLU A 195 6.49 -17.48 22.67
N ASN A 196 6.36 -16.32 22.00
CA ASN A 196 6.32 -15.02 22.66
C ASN A 196 5.11 -14.17 22.19
N ARG A 197 3.89 -14.65 22.49
CA ARG A 197 2.62 -13.98 22.10
C ARG A 197 2.33 -12.63 22.77
N SER A 198 3.18 -12.12 23.66
CA SER A 198 2.82 -10.98 24.50
C SER A 198 3.59 -9.67 24.27
N ARG A 199 4.53 -9.59 23.32
CA ARG A 199 5.31 -8.37 23.08
C ARG A 199 5.74 -8.22 21.60
N PHE A 200 4.81 -7.99 20.69
CA PHE A 200 5.13 -7.46 19.38
C PHE A 200 4.55 -6.07 19.20
N THR A 201 5.28 -5.09 19.68
CA THR A 201 5.20 -3.73 19.15
C THR A 201 5.65 -3.80 17.69
N VAL A 202 4.91 -3.15 16.77
CA VAL A 202 5.29 -2.98 15.36
C VAL A 202 6.62 -2.21 15.31
N THR A 203 7.72 -2.90 15.51
CA THR A 203 9.09 -2.31 15.50
C THR A 203 9.82 -2.60 14.20
N ALA A 204 9.13 -3.01 13.15
CA ALA A 204 9.75 -3.36 11.88
C ALA A 204 9.28 -2.53 10.69
N ILE A 205 8.91 -1.25 10.90
CA ILE A 205 9.06 -0.26 9.84
C ILE A 205 10.54 0.15 9.83
N LYS A 206 11.40 -0.78 9.49
CA LYS A 206 12.79 -0.46 9.18
C LYS A 206 12.83 0.21 7.81
N ARG A 207 12.64 1.52 7.82
CA ARG A 207 12.76 2.47 6.71
C ARG A 207 11.55 2.53 5.77
N VAL A 208 10.54 3.30 6.17
CA VAL A 208 9.72 4.03 5.21
C VAL A 208 10.60 5.20 4.74
N ARG A 209 11.03 5.19 3.49
CA ARG A 209 11.66 6.38 2.88
C ARG A 209 10.58 7.14 2.13
N PHE A 210 10.43 8.40 2.49
CA PHE A 210 9.59 9.33 1.75
C PHE A 210 10.48 9.95 0.66
N VAL A 211 10.08 9.79 -0.58
CA VAL A 211 10.67 10.50 -1.70
C VAL A 211 9.97 11.85 -1.76
N THR A 212 10.70 12.90 -1.47
CA THR A 212 10.26 14.31 -1.59
C THR A 212 10.63 14.86 -2.94
#